data_66a848b10a775962427d600aacde210f
#
_entry.id   66a848b10a775962427d600aacde210f
#
_cell.length_a   1.000
_cell.length_b   1.000
_cell.length_c   1.000
_cell.angle_alpha   90.00
_cell.angle_beta   90.00
_cell.angle_gamma   90.00
#
_symmetry.space_group_name_H-M   'P 1'
#
loop_
_entity.id
_entity.type
_entity.pdbx_description
1 polymer ?
#
loop_
_entity_poly.entity_id
_entity_poly.type
_entity_poly.pdbx_seq_one_letter_code
_entity_poly.pdbx_strand_id
1 'polypeptide(L)'
;NEEDFKVTDYTREPFYTFEFKKITEVFKEMKKSKNHMSIVLDEYGGTVGIITIEDLIEEIVGEIEDEYDDEDEMIEVVKEDEYIVDGSARLNDISDLIGVSMESEELDSVGGLVIGELGRIPEEKEEVLINNIRFVVEEVDKNRIKKVRIFT
;
A
#
# COMPACT_ATOMS: atom_id res chain seq x y z
N ASN A 1 29.49 18.26 -25.38
CA ASN A 1 29.18 19.67 -25.47
C ASN A 1 28.26 20.03 -24.32
N GLU A 2 28.80 20.72 -23.32
CA GLU A 2 28.08 21.14 -22.10
C GLU A 2 27.09 22.31 -22.34
N GLU A 3 27.06 22.85 -23.55
CA GLU A 3 26.30 24.08 -23.85
C GLU A 3 24.82 23.88 -24.17
N ASP A 4 24.37 22.64 -24.37
CA ASP A 4 22.96 22.32 -24.72
C ASP A 4 22.15 21.65 -23.63
N PHE A 5 22.67 21.54 -22.39
CA PHE A 5 21.96 20.93 -21.28
C PHE A 5 20.94 21.91 -20.68
N LYS A 6 19.66 21.64 -20.93
CA LYS A 6 18.57 22.39 -20.29
C LYS A 6 17.89 21.43 -19.26
N VAL A 7 17.88 21.84 -18.02
CA VAL A 7 17.20 21.09 -16.94
C VAL A 7 15.74 20.82 -17.29
N THR A 8 15.09 21.76 -17.98
CA THR A 8 13.69 21.62 -18.43
C THR A 8 13.43 20.45 -19.36
N ASP A 9 14.43 19.99 -20.11
CA ASP A 9 14.28 18.85 -21.04
C ASP A 9 14.20 17.50 -20.30
N TYR A 10 14.57 17.48 -19.03
CA TYR A 10 14.60 16.31 -18.15
C TYR A 10 13.58 16.38 -17.02
N THR A 11 12.79 17.44 -16.96
CA THR A 11 11.73 17.57 -15.95
C THR A 11 10.45 16.90 -16.43
N ARG A 12 9.72 16.33 -15.48
CA ARG A 12 8.36 15.82 -15.71
C ARG A 12 7.35 16.86 -15.25
N GLU A 13 6.16 16.81 -15.81
CA GLU A 13 5.05 17.61 -15.31
C GLU A 13 4.77 17.25 -13.85
N PRO A 14 4.62 18.26 -12.97
CA PRO A 14 4.34 18.01 -11.57
C PRO A 14 2.92 17.49 -11.40
N PHE A 15 2.74 16.58 -10.47
CA PHE A 15 1.44 16.15 -10.00
C PHE A 15 1.04 16.98 -8.78
N TYR A 16 -0.17 17.52 -8.78
CA TYR A 16 -0.68 18.37 -7.71
C TYR A 16 -1.77 17.68 -6.92
N THR A 17 -1.75 17.88 -5.61
CA THR A 17 -2.84 17.50 -4.72
C THR A 17 -3.16 18.66 -3.78
N PHE A 18 -4.15 18.48 -2.91
CA PHE A 18 -4.60 19.53 -1.99
C PHE A 18 -4.45 19.07 -0.55
N GLU A 19 -4.10 19.99 0.35
CA GLU A 19 -3.88 19.71 1.77
C GLU A 19 -5.13 19.19 2.50
N PHE A 20 -6.33 19.50 1.98
CA PHE A 20 -7.59 19.05 2.56
C PHE A 20 -8.05 17.66 2.09
N LYS A 21 -7.35 17.04 1.13
CA LYS A 21 -7.63 15.67 0.71
C LYS A 21 -7.18 14.67 1.76
N LYS A 22 -7.93 13.58 1.88
CA LYS A 22 -7.54 12.46 2.73
C LYS A 22 -6.31 11.75 2.17
N ILE A 23 -5.43 11.30 3.07
CA ILE A 23 -4.20 10.58 2.72
C ILE A 23 -4.48 9.37 1.83
N THR A 24 -5.52 8.61 2.13
CA THR A 24 -5.94 7.44 1.34
C THR A 24 -6.33 7.79 -0.09
N GLU A 25 -7.02 8.91 -0.29
CA GLU A 25 -7.39 9.39 -1.63
C GLU A 25 -6.16 9.85 -2.43
N VAL A 26 -5.27 10.59 -1.80
CA VAL A 26 -4.01 11.05 -2.40
C VAL A 26 -3.15 9.85 -2.81
N PHE A 27 -3.03 8.87 -1.95
CA PHE A 27 -2.29 7.65 -2.24
C PHE A 27 -2.85 6.90 -3.45
N LYS A 28 -4.17 6.72 -3.52
CA LYS A 28 -4.84 6.09 -4.66
C LYS A 28 -4.59 6.84 -5.97
N GLU A 29 -4.71 8.16 -5.96
CA GLU A 29 -4.47 9.00 -7.14
C GLU A 29 -3.02 8.94 -7.61
N MET A 30 -2.06 9.04 -6.69
CA MET A 30 -0.62 8.97 -7.00
C MET A 30 -0.24 7.59 -7.55
N LYS A 31 -0.76 6.52 -6.96
CA LYS A 31 -0.54 5.16 -7.42
C LYS A 31 -1.13 4.94 -8.81
N LYS A 32 -2.36 5.36 -9.05
CA LYS A 32 -3.04 5.24 -10.35
C LYS A 32 -2.31 5.99 -11.47
N SER A 33 -1.83 7.19 -11.18
CA SER A 33 -1.09 8.05 -12.12
C SER A 33 0.41 7.73 -12.19
N LYS A 34 0.90 6.79 -11.38
CA LYS A 34 2.32 6.40 -11.27
C LYS A 34 3.26 7.56 -10.93
N ASN A 35 2.78 8.48 -10.11
CA ASN A 35 3.59 9.57 -9.57
C ASN A 35 4.11 9.19 -8.18
N HIS A 36 5.40 9.40 -7.94
CA HIS A 36 6.06 9.13 -6.65
C HIS A 36 6.07 10.36 -5.74
N MET A 37 5.85 11.53 -6.29
CA MET A 37 5.90 12.81 -5.60
C MET A 37 4.76 13.70 -6.06
N SER A 38 4.19 14.44 -5.13
CA SER A 38 3.13 15.42 -5.41
C SER A 38 3.44 16.75 -4.73
N ILE A 39 3.07 17.83 -5.40
CA ILE A 39 3.08 19.17 -4.82
C ILE A 39 1.75 19.38 -4.13
N VAL A 40 1.79 19.77 -2.86
CA VAL A 40 0.58 20.00 -2.06
C VAL A 40 0.22 21.49 -2.13
N LEU A 41 -1.01 21.76 -2.51
CA LEU A 41 -1.57 23.11 -2.63
C LEU A 41 -2.59 23.39 -1.52
N ASP A 42 -2.65 24.64 -1.10
CA ASP A 42 -3.72 25.14 -0.24
C ASP A 42 -4.98 25.51 -1.04
N GLU A 43 -6.02 25.97 -0.36
CA GLU A 43 -7.29 26.38 -0.99
C GLU A 43 -7.17 27.60 -1.94
N TYR A 44 -6.07 28.36 -1.83
CA TYR A 44 -5.80 29.53 -2.66
C TYR A 44 -4.84 29.22 -3.83
N GLY A 45 -4.44 27.95 -3.99
CA GLY A 45 -3.50 27.54 -5.00
C GLY A 45 -2.04 27.79 -4.66
N GLY A 46 -1.72 28.19 -3.42
CA GLY A 46 -0.36 28.34 -2.92
C GLY A 46 0.28 27.00 -2.60
N THR A 47 1.58 26.88 -2.82
CA THR A 47 2.32 25.67 -2.48
C THR A 47 2.55 25.58 -0.97
N VAL A 48 2.03 24.53 -0.35
CA VAL A 48 2.24 24.20 1.07
C VAL A 48 3.50 23.38 1.27
N GLY A 49 3.77 22.44 0.38
CA GLY A 49 4.91 21.56 0.45
C GLY A 49 4.88 20.46 -0.59
N ILE A 50 5.66 19.44 -0.33
CA ILE A 50 5.79 18.26 -1.18
C ILE A 50 5.45 17.02 -0.34
N ILE A 51 4.79 16.04 -0.95
CA ILE A 51 4.54 14.74 -0.34
C ILE A 51 5.00 13.63 -1.29
N THR A 52 5.54 12.55 -0.73
CA THR A 52 5.97 11.37 -1.47
C THR A 52 5.06 10.18 -1.16
N ILE A 53 5.06 9.16 -2.04
CA ILE A 53 4.36 7.90 -1.78
C ILE A 53 4.85 7.27 -0.48
N GLU A 54 6.15 7.30 -0.22
CA GLU A 54 6.75 6.76 0.99
C GLU A 54 6.22 7.44 2.26
N ASP A 55 6.06 8.77 2.24
CA ASP A 55 5.47 9.53 3.35
C ASP A 55 4.02 9.10 3.63
N LEU A 56 3.24 8.89 2.57
CA LEU A 56 1.85 8.43 2.69
C LEU A 56 1.76 7.02 3.26
N ILE A 57 2.62 6.13 2.81
CA ILE A 57 2.69 4.75 3.30
C ILE A 57 3.08 4.73 4.78
N GLU A 58 4.09 5.50 5.18
CA GLU A 58 4.51 5.62 6.57
C GLU A 58 3.37 6.09 7.47
N GLU A 59 2.60 7.07 7.05
CA GLU A 59 1.45 7.57 7.80
C GLU A 59 0.33 6.53 7.92
N ILE A 60 0.02 5.80 6.84
CA ILE A 60 -0.99 4.74 6.85
C ILE A 60 -0.55 3.58 7.75
N VAL A 61 0.70 3.13 7.64
CA VAL A 61 1.28 2.06 8.47
C VAL A 61 1.39 2.49 9.91
N GLY A 62 1.81 3.73 10.19
CA GLY A 62 1.86 4.28 11.54
C GLY A 62 0.50 4.27 12.24
N GLU A 63 -0.58 4.57 11.55
CA GLU A 63 -1.95 4.45 12.07
C GLU A 63 -2.30 3.00 12.46
N ILE A 64 -1.75 2.02 11.75
CA ILE A 64 -1.94 0.59 12.05
C ILE A 64 -1.13 0.18 13.27
N GLU A 65 0.11 0.66 13.41
CA GLU A 65 0.99 0.36 14.56
C GLU A 65 0.43 0.87 15.89
N ASP A 66 -0.22 2.03 15.91
CA ASP A 66 -0.79 2.63 17.10
C ASP A 66 -1.95 1.80 17.71
N GLU A 67 -2.57 0.90 16.94
CA GLU A 67 -3.63 0.01 17.42
C GLU A 67 -3.12 -1.32 17.99
N TYR A 68 -1.87 -1.69 17.71
CA TYR A 68 -1.28 -2.97 18.12
C TYR A 68 0.14 -2.78 18.68
N ASP A 69 0.26 -2.88 19.97
CA ASP A 69 1.48 -2.76 20.78
C ASP A 69 2.42 -3.99 20.67
N ASP A 70 2.52 -4.63 19.52
CA ASP A 70 3.39 -5.78 19.29
C ASP A 70 4.55 -5.46 18.35
N GLU A 71 5.74 -5.88 18.78
CA GLU A 71 7.08 -5.58 18.23
C GLU A 71 7.34 -6.00 16.78
N ASP A 72 6.39 -6.63 16.10
CA ASP A 72 6.50 -7.02 14.69
C ASP A 72 5.69 -6.07 13.80
N GLU A 73 6.35 -5.43 12.86
CA GLU A 73 5.70 -4.60 11.85
C GLU A 73 4.62 -5.41 11.12
N MET A 74 3.35 -4.99 11.26
CA MET A 74 2.22 -5.66 10.61
C MET A 74 2.28 -5.58 9.10
N ILE A 75 2.90 -4.52 8.57
CA ILE A 75 3.03 -4.27 7.14
C ILE A 75 4.43 -3.76 6.85
N GLU A 76 5.14 -4.49 5.99
CA GLU A 76 6.44 -4.08 5.44
C GLU A 76 6.28 -3.71 3.97
N VAL A 77 6.70 -2.52 3.60
CA VAL A 77 6.73 -2.07 2.20
C VAL A 77 8.07 -2.44 1.59
N VAL A 78 8.08 -3.43 0.69
CA VAL A 78 9.29 -3.89 0.01
C VAL A 78 9.61 -2.99 -1.19
N LYS A 79 8.59 -2.68 -1.97
CA LYS A 79 8.62 -1.79 -3.14
C LYS A 79 7.27 -1.11 -3.30
N GLU A 80 7.15 -0.22 -4.27
CA GLU A 80 5.91 0.48 -4.60
C GLU A 80 4.69 -0.46 -4.78
N ASP A 81 4.91 -1.61 -5.42
CA ASP A 81 3.86 -2.57 -5.75
C ASP A 81 4.01 -3.92 -5.02
N GLU A 82 4.82 -3.97 -3.97
CA GLU A 82 5.13 -5.19 -3.24
C GLU A 82 5.17 -4.96 -1.73
N TYR A 83 4.34 -5.70 -1.00
CA TYR A 83 4.18 -5.59 0.44
C TYR A 83 4.31 -6.96 1.09
N ILE A 84 4.88 -7.01 2.29
CA ILE A 84 4.80 -8.16 3.18
C ILE A 84 3.93 -7.78 4.36
N VAL A 85 2.88 -8.54 4.60
CA VAL A 85 1.92 -8.26 5.66
C VAL A 85 1.77 -9.43 6.61
N ASP A 86 1.50 -9.14 7.88
CA ASP A 86 1.10 -10.16 8.84
C ASP A 86 -0.27 -10.74 8.43
N GLY A 87 -0.44 -12.03 8.57
CA GLY A 87 -1.70 -12.71 8.24
C GLY A 87 -2.89 -12.23 9.06
N SER A 88 -2.66 -11.63 10.24
CA SER A 88 -3.68 -11.03 11.08
C SER A 88 -4.03 -9.59 10.72
N ALA A 89 -3.31 -8.96 9.76
CA ALA A 89 -3.61 -7.62 9.30
C ALA A 89 -5.06 -7.52 8.80
N ARG A 90 -5.71 -6.42 9.14
CA ARG A 90 -7.12 -6.21 8.79
C ARG A 90 -7.28 -5.93 7.30
N LEU A 91 -8.31 -6.51 6.69
CA LEU A 91 -8.62 -6.31 5.27
C LEU A 91 -8.87 -4.85 4.92
N ASN A 92 -9.51 -4.09 5.80
CA ASN A 92 -9.76 -2.67 5.56
C ASN A 92 -8.47 -1.87 5.46
N ASP A 93 -7.51 -2.14 6.33
CA ASP A 93 -6.21 -1.47 6.33
C ASP A 93 -5.42 -1.77 5.05
N ILE A 94 -5.45 -3.03 4.61
CA ILE A 94 -4.83 -3.45 3.36
C ILE A 94 -5.56 -2.88 2.14
N SER A 95 -6.89 -2.84 2.17
CA SER A 95 -7.70 -2.23 1.11
C SER A 95 -7.36 -0.75 0.93
N ASP A 96 -7.19 -0.02 2.02
CA ASP A 96 -6.77 1.39 2.00
C ASP A 96 -5.35 1.56 1.45
N LEU A 97 -4.43 0.68 1.86
CA LEU A 97 -3.04 0.73 1.42
C LEU A 97 -2.89 0.45 -0.09
N ILE A 98 -3.54 -0.58 -0.61
CA ILE A 98 -3.40 -0.99 -2.02
C ILE A 98 -4.42 -0.33 -2.95
N GLY A 99 -5.41 0.36 -2.41
CA GLY A 99 -6.43 1.06 -3.19
C GLY A 99 -7.46 0.16 -3.88
N VAL A 100 -7.58 -1.09 -3.44
CA VAL A 100 -8.56 -2.06 -3.95
C VAL A 100 -9.40 -2.56 -2.79
N SER A 101 -10.72 -2.53 -2.93
CA SER A 101 -11.61 -3.07 -1.91
C SER A 101 -11.48 -4.58 -1.83
N MET A 102 -11.18 -5.07 -0.64
CA MET A 102 -11.10 -6.50 -0.31
C MET A 102 -12.07 -6.86 0.82
N GLU A 103 -13.19 -6.16 0.89
CA GLU A 103 -14.19 -6.37 1.92
C GLU A 103 -14.78 -7.79 1.85
N SER A 104 -14.94 -8.39 3.01
CA SER A 104 -15.64 -9.65 3.18
C SER A 104 -16.59 -9.51 4.37
N GLU A 105 -17.79 -10.01 4.23
CA GLU A 105 -18.77 -10.01 5.34
C GLU A 105 -18.38 -11.00 6.45
N GLU A 106 -17.59 -12.02 6.13
CA GLU A 106 -17.26 -13.12 7.03
C GLU A 106 -15.81 -13.12 7.52
N LEU A 107 -14.92 -12.39 6.84
CA LEU A 107 -13.48 -12.47 7.06
C LEU A 107 -12.89 -11.08 7.32
N ASP A 108 -12.12 -10.95 8.38
CA ASP A 108 -11.55 -9.66 8.82
C ASP A 108 -10.07 -9.52 8.51
N SER A 109 -9.35 -10.62 8.25
CA SER A 109 -7.90 -10.63 8.09
C SER A 109 -7.45 -11.09 6.70
N VAL A 110 -6.24 -10.68 6.31
CA VAL A 110 -5.60 -11.10 5.06
C VAL A 110 -5.41 -12.61 5.02
N GLY A 111 -4.92 -13.20 6.10
CA GLY A 111 -4.76 -14.65 6.21
C GLY A 111 -6.09 -15.39 6.08
N GLY A 112 -7.13 -14.87 6.72
CA GLY A 112 -8.49 -15.39 6.59
C GLY A 112 -9.00 -15.33 5.16
N LEU A 113 -8.76 -14.23 4.46
CA LEU A 113 -9.15 -14.07 3.05
C LEU A 113 -8.48 -15.12 2.14
N VAL A 114 -7.19 -15.35 2.31
CA VAL A 114 -6.45 -16.35 1.53
C VAL A 114 -6.96 -17.77 1.82
N ILE A 115 -7.15 -18.11 3.08
CA ILE A 115 -7.71 -19.41 3.48
C ILE A 115 -9.13 -19.58 2.94
N GLY A 116 -9.95 -18.57 3.02
CA GLY A 116 -11.31 -18.57 2.50
C GLY A 116 -11.37 -18.80 0.99
N GLU A 117 -10.49 -18.17 0.23
CA GLU A 117 -10.39 -18.34 -1.22
C GLU A 117 -9.93 -19.75 -1.61
N LEU A 118 -8.95 -20.29 -0.90
CA LEU A 118 -8.43 -21.64 -1.16
C LEU A 118 -9.31 -22.76 -0.58
N GLY A 119 -10.10 -22.47 0.43
CA GLY A 119 -10.90 -23.48 1.15
C GLY A 119 -10.08 -24.44 2.03
N ARG A 120 -8.81 -24.14 2.27
CA ARG A 120 -7.86 -24.92 3.06
C ARG A 120 -6.70 -24.05 3.52
N ILE A 121 -5.91 -24.55 4.46
CA ILE A 121 -4.65 -23.91 4.84
C ILE A 121 -3.62 -24.14 3.73
N PRO A 122 -3.01 -23.10 3.17
CA PRO A 122 -2.03 -23.24 2.11
C PRO A 122 -0.67 -23.68 2.63
N GLU A 123 0.18 -24.12 1.72
CA GLU A 123 1.60 -24.33 1.96
C GLU A 123 2.39 -23.03 1.72
N GLU A 124 3.60 -22.95 2.28
CA GLU A 124 4.50 -21.84 2.00
C GLU A 124 4.81 -21.75 0.51
N LYS A 125 4.93 -20.53 0.00
CA LYS A 125 5.13 -20.20 -1.43
C LYS A 125 3.93 -20.47 -2.34
N GLU A 126 2.83 -20.91 -1.81
CA GLU A 126 1.58 -21.04 -2.58
C GLU A 126 1.03 -19.67 -2.95
N GLU A 127 0.55 -19.54 -4.18
CA GLU A 127 0.03 -18.29 -4.74
C GLU A 127 -1.48 -18.36 -4.95
N VAL A 128 -2.15 -17.24 -4.73
CA VAL A 128 -3.57 -17.08 -5.05
C VAL A 128 -3.82 -15.69 -5.63
N LEU A 129 -4.71 -15.61 -6.60
CA LEU A 129 -5.14 -14.36 -7.21
C LEU A 129 -6.53 -14.00 -6.71
N ILE A 130 -6.64 -12.84 -6.04
CA ILE A 130 -7.90 -12.31 -5.51
C ILE A 130 -8.05 -10.87 -6.01
N ASN A 131 -9.15 -10.56 -6.69
CA ASN A 131 -9.40 -9.23 -7.27
C ASN A 131 -8.24 -8.69 -8.12
N ASN A 132 -7.63 -9.55 -8.93
CA ASN A 132 -6.44 -9.26 -9.75
C ASN A 132 -5.17 -8.89 -8.96
N ILE A 133 -5.15 -9.17 -7.67
CA ILE A 133 -3.99 -8.98 -6.80
C ILE A 133 -3.42 -10.35 -6.46
N ARG A 134 -2.10 -10.50 -6.63
CA ARG A 134 -1.40 -11.74 -6.34
C ARG A 134 -0.95 -11.78 -4.88
N PHE A 135 -1.37 -12.81 -4.18
CA PHE A 135 -0.97 -13.11 -2.81
C PHE A 135 -0.06 -14.34 -2.82
N VAL A 136 1.09 -14.23 -2.19
CA VAL A 136 2.03 -15.34 -2.01
C VAL A 136 2.19 -15.59 -0.52
N VAL A 137 1.91 -16.81 -0.10
CA VAL A 137 2.07 -17.21 1.30
C VAL A 137 3.54 -17.34 1.63
N GLU A 138 4.07 -16.48 2.49
CA GLU A 138 5.49 -16.47 2.87
C GLU A 138 5.78 -17.41 4.06
N GLU A 139 4.93 -17.39 5.07
CA GLU A 139 5.13 -18.16 6.28
C GLU A 139 3.79 -18.67 6.83
N VAL A 140 3.75 -19.96 7.18
CA VAL A 140 2.62 -20.63 7.83
C VAL A 140 3.06 -21.14 9.19
N ASP A 141 2.27 -20.90 10.22
CA ASP A 141 2.47 -21.42 11.57
C ASP A 141 1.26 -22.25 12.00
N LYS A 142 1.44 -23.56 12.05
CA LYS A 142 0.39 -24.55 12.40
C LYS A 142 -0.86 -24.37 11.52
N ASN A 143 -1.90 -23.76 12.07
CA ASN A 143 -3.22 -23.64 11.46
C ASN A 143 -3.52 -22.23 10.93
N ARG A 144 -2.50 -21.36 10.84
CA ARG A 144 -2.70 -19.99 10.39
C ARG A 144 -1.58 -19.52 9.46
N ILE A 145 -1.91 -18.60 8.60
CA ILE A 145 -0.92 -17.87 7.79
C ILE A 145 -0.32 -16.78 8.66
N LYS A 146 1.01 -16.78 8.76
CA LYS A 146 1.74 -15.79 9.54
C LYS A 146 2.15 -14.57 8.72
N LYS A 147 2.64 -14.80 7.50
CA LYS A 147 3.05 -13.72 6.57
C LYS A 147 2.57 -13.98 5.15
N VAL A 148 2.14 -12.92 4.49
CA VAL A 148 1.70 -12.93 3.09
C VAL A 148 2.41 -11.81 2.34
N ARG A 149 2.93 -12.13 1.17
CA ARG A 149 3.47 -11.15 0.23
C ARG A 149 2.38 -10.77 -0.77
N ILE A 150 2.17 -9.48 -0.97
CA ILE A 150 1.14 -8.94 -1.87
C ILE A 150 1.82 -8.20 -3.01
N PHE A 151 1.44 -8.55 -4.24
CA PHE A 151 1.86 -7.86 -5.47
C PHE A 151 0.64 -7.19 -6.11
N THR A 152 0.72 -5.89 -6.22
CA THR A 152 -0.40 -5.07 -6.75
C THR A 152 -0.21 -4.56 -8.18
#